data_71b886aede8ff19a20aaac54f780cc83
#
_entry.id   71b886aede8ff19a20aaac54f780cc83
#
_cell.length_a   1.000
_cell.length_b   1.000
_cell.length_c   1.000
_cell.angle_alpha   90.00
_cell.angle_beta   90.00
_cell.angle_gamma   90.00
#
_symmetry.space_group_name_H-M   'P 1'
#
loop_
_entity.id
_entity.type
_entity.pdbx_description
1 polymer ?
#
loop_
_entity_poly.entity_id
_entity_poly.type
_entity_poly.pdbx_seq_one_letter_code
_entity_poly.pdbx_strand_id
1 'polypeptide(L)'
;MPESRIILSQITTYLAAAPKSNAAYRAIESALKIVKEQGADSVPLHLRNAPIKLMNKTGYGKGYQYSHDYDNHFVKQNYFPETFDKPLVFYIPGNEGREKFLKERLEKLWQDRYK
;
A
#
# COMPACT_ATOMS: atom_id res chain seq x y z
N MET A 1 -24.34 6.55 17.74
CA MET A 1 -24.73 6.64 16.31
C MET A 1 -25.51 5.39 15.95
N PRO A 2 -26.81 5.46 15.64
CA PRO A 2 -27.62 4.26 15.34
C PRO A 2 -27.18 3.57 14.05
N GLU A 3 -26.58 4.30 13.11
CA GLU A 3 -26.12 3.77 11.83
C GLU A 3 -24.91 2.84 11.99
N SER A 4 -24.06 3.06 13.00
CA SER A 4 -22.87 2.24 13.24
C SER A 4 -23.19 0.76 13.42
N ARG A 5 -24.33 0.43 14.03
CA ARG A 5 -24.77 -0.97 14.23
C ARG A 5 -25.03 -1.69 12.90
N ILE A 6 -25.54 -0.96 11.89
CA ILE A 6 -25.83 -1.50 10.58
C ILE A 6 -24.52 -1.80 9.84
N ILE A 7 -23.60 -0.84 9.87
CA ILE A 7 -22.26 -0.98 9.27
C ILE A 7 -21.50 -2.15 9.91
N LEU A 8 -21.48 -2.23 11.24
CA LEU A 8 -20.83 -3.32 11.97
C LEU A 8 -21.47 -4.69 11.66
N SER A 9 -22.78 -4.77 11.57
CA SER A 9 -23.49 -5.99 11.17
C SER A 9 -23.10 -6.42 9.76
N GLN A 10 -23.04 -5.49 8.81
CA GLN A 10 -22.62 -5.77 7.44
C GLN A 10 -21.17 -6.27 7.36
N ILE A 11 -20.25 -5.63 8.08
CA ILE A 11 -18.85 -6.07 8.15
C ILE A 11 -18.77 -7.45 8.77
N THR A 12 -19.48 -7.72 9.87
CA THR A 12 -19.47 -9.01 10.55
C THR A 12 -19.97 -10.13 9.64
N THR A 13 -21.09 -9.95 8.95
CA THR A 13 -21.63 -10.94 8.02
C THR A 13 -20.72 -11.17 6.82
N TYR A 14 -20.12 -10.11 6.28
CA TYR A 14 -19.15 -10.21 5.20
C TYR A 14 -17.92 -11.02 5.61
N LEU A 15 -17.31 -10.70 6.76
CA LEU A 15 -16.12 -11.40 7.25
C LEU A 15 -16.42 -12.86 7.63
N ALA A 16 -17.60 -13.14 8.19
CA ALA A 16 -18.02 -14.51 8.54
C ALA A 16 -18.22 -15.39 7.30
N ALA A 17 -18.69 -14.81 6.19
CA ALA A 17 -18.96 -15.51 4.94
C ALA A 17 -17.75 -15.55 3.99
N ALA A 18 -16.72 -14.72 4.23
CA ALA A 18 -15.56 -14.67 3.36
C ALA A 18 -14.65 -15.90 3.52
N PRO A 19 -14.01 -16.36 2.44
CA PRO A 19 -12.97 -17.38 2.53
C PRO A 19 -11.86 -16.94 3.49
N LYS A 20 -11.36 -17.87 4.28
CA LYS A 20 -10.26 -17.58 5.22
C LYS A 20 -8.96 -17.31 4.47
N SER A 21 -8.30 -16.24 4.83
CA SER A 21 -6.96 -15.89 4.35
C SER A 21 -6.11 -15.30 5.48
N ASN A 22 -4.83 -15.63 5.49
CA ASN A 22 -3.85 -15.03 6.38
C ASN A 22 -2.89 -14.08 5.63
N ALA A 23 -3.18 -13.73 4.38
CA ALA A 23 -2.32 -12.90 3.55
C ALA A 23 -2.05 -11.52 4.19
N ALA A 24 -3.08 -10.86 4.72
CA ALA A 24 -2.94 -9.58 5.41
C ALA A 24 -2.14 -9.71 6.72
N TYR A 25 -2.36 -10.79 7.49
CA TYR A 25 -1.58 -11.06 8.70
C TYR A 25 -0.09 -11.24 8.38
N ARG A 26 0.23 -12.07 7.39
CA ARG A 26 1.62 -12.28 6.94
C ARG A 26 2.26 -11.01 6.41
N ALA A 27 1.49 -10.18 5.73
CA ALA A 27 1.95 -8.90 5.20
C ALA A 27 2.41 -7.96 6.33
N ILE A 28 1.58 -7.76 7.36
CA ILE A 28 1.94 -6.89 8.48
C ILE A 28 3.10 -7.43 9.30
N GLU A 29 3.14 -8.75 9.56
CA GLU A 29 4.25 -9.38 10.29
C GLU A 29 5.59 -9.20 9.55
N SER A 30 5.61 -9.41 8.24
CA SER A 30 6.83 -9.21 7.43
C SER A 30 7.27 -7.74 7.39
N ALA A 31 6.32 -6.80 7.30
CA ALA A 31 6.63 -5.37 7.34
C ALA A 31 7.20 -4.95 8.70
N LEU A 32 6.58 -5.38 9.81
CA LEU A 32 7.06 -5.09 11.17
C LEU A 32 8.45 -5.69 11.44
N LYS A 33 8.72 -6.86 10.90
CA LYS A 33 10.05 -7.49 10.99
C LYS A 33 11.12 -6.60 10.35
N ILE A 34 10.88 -6.12 9.13
CA ILE A 34 11.83 -5.24 8.42
C ILE A 34 12.06 -3.93 9.21
N VAL A 35 10.99 -3.29 9.69
CA VAL A 35 11.12 -2.06 10.50
C VAL A 35 11.93 -2.32 11.78
N LYS A 36 11.76 -3.48 12.42
CA LYS A 36 12.51 -3.85 13.60
C LYS A 36 14.00 -4.09 13.32
N GLU A 37 14.32 -4.67 12.17
CA GLU A 37 15.70 -5.01 11.78
C GLU A 37 16.47 -3.81 11.23
N GLN A 38 15.81 -2.94 10.45
CA GLN A 38 16.45 -1.82 9.77
C GLN A 38 16.22 -0.46 10.44
N GLY A 39 15.25 -0.39 11.36
CA GLY A 39 14.84 0.86 11.98
C GLY A 39 13.87 1.67 11.12
N ALA A 40 13.60 2.91 11.56
CA ALA A 40 12.71 3.84 10.86
C ALA A 40 13.50 4.69 9.87
N ASP A 41 13.30 4.43 8.60
CA ASP A 41 13.89 5.22 7.52
C ASP A 41 13.09 6.48 7.19
N SER A 42 13.76 7.42 6.54
CA SER A 42 13.13 8.66 6.10
C SER A 42 12.16 8.44 4.94
N VAL A 43 11.01 9.10 5.00
CA VAL A 43 10.08 9.14 3.85
C VAL A 43 10.79 9.76 2.64
N PRO A 44 10.67 9.18 1.43
CA PRO A 44 11.23 9.74 0.21
C PRO A 44 10.86 11.21 -0.02
N LEU A 45 11.78 12.01 -0.54
CA LEU A 45 11.58 13.45 -0.69
C LEU A 45 10.34 13.83 -1.52
N HIS A 46 10.07 13.09 -2.60
CA HIS A 46 8.91 13.34 -3.46
C HIS A 46 7.55 13.08 -2.76
N LEU A 47 7.53 12.29 -1.67
CA LEU A 47 6.33 12.00 -0.87
C LEU A 47 6.15 12.95 0.31
N ARG A 48 7.11 13.85 0.57
CA ARG A 48 7.04 14.78 1.69
C ARG A 48 6.26 16.02 1.30
N ASN A 49 5.36 16.45 2.17
CA ASN A 49 4.68 17.74 2.01
C ASN A 49 5.66 18.90 2.13
N ALA A 50 5.47 19.93 1.31
CA ALA A 50 6.28 21.14 1.29
C ALA A 50 5.44 22.39 1.65
N PRO A 51 4.93 22.51 2.90
CA PRO A 51 4.04 23.62 3.29
C PRO A 51 4.69 25.00 3.29
N ILE A 52 6.02 25.06 3.29
CA ILE A 52 6.78 26.33 3.26
C ILE A 52 7.80 26.37 2.10
N LYS A 53 8.12 27.59 1.65
CA LYS A 53 9.05 27.82 0.52
C LYS A 53 10.43 27.18 0.72
N LEU A 54 10.91 27.09 1.96
CA LEU A 54 12.20 26.47 2.27
C LEU A 54 12.18 24.97 1.96
N MET A 55 11.11 24.26 2.31
CA MET A 55 10.95 22.82 2.03
C MET A 55 10.88 22.55 0.52
N ASN A 56 10.22 23.42 -0.24
CA ASN A 56 10.23 23.34 -1.70
C ASN A 56 11.65 23.46 -2.28
N LYS A 57 12.47 24.39 -1.73
CA LYS A 57 13.86 24.57 -2.16
C LYS A 57 14.74 23.34 -1.84
N THR A 58 14.41 22.60 -0.78
CA THR A 58 15.12 21.37 -0.39
C THR A 58 14.61 20.12 -1.12
N GLY A 59 13.70 20.28 -2.09
CA GLY A 59 13.23 19.20 -2.96
C GLY A 59 12.04 18.40 -2.45
N TYR A 60 11.40 18.84 -1.37
CA TYR A 60 10.19 18.19 -0.87
C TYR A 60 9.07 18.25 -1.90
N GLY A 61 8.42 17.10 -2.16
CA GLY A 61 7.35 16.97 -3.15
C GLY A 61 7.80 17.04 -4.62
N LYS A 62 9.09 17.27 -4.89
CA LYS A 62 9.59 17.34 -6.25
C LYS A 62 9.53 15.99 -6.94
N GLY A 63 8.84 15.93 -8.09
CA GLY A 63 8.66 14.71 -8.86
C GLY A 63 7.52 13.82 -8.36
N TYR A 64 6.69 14.29 -7.41
CA TYR A 64 5.49 13.55 -7.02
C TYR A 64 4.53 13.43 -8.20
N GLN A 65 4.07 12.21 -8.43
CA GLN A 65 3.12 11.90 -9.49
C GLN A 65 1.74 11.67 -8.88
N TYR A 66 0.79 12.55 -9.18
CA TYR A 66 -0.55 12.46 -8.63
C TYR A 66 -1.35 11.39 -9.38
N SER A 67 -1.71 10.31 -8.70
CA SER A 67 -2.31 9.13 -9.33
C SER A 67 -3.60 9.41 -10.11
N HIS A 68 -4.38 10.44 -9.74
CA HIS A 68 -5.61 10.80 -10.45
C HIS A 68 -5.37 11.39 -11.84
N ASP A 69 -4.16 11.83 -12.16
CA ASP A 69 -3.79 12.35 -13.49
C ASP A 69 -3.44 11.22 -14.48
N TYR A 70 -3.47 9.96 -14.01
CA TYR A 70 -3.08 8.80 -14.78
C TYR A 70 -4.23 7.81 -14.96
N ASP A 71 -4.16 6.98 -15.99
CA ASP A 71 -5.13 5.93 -16.27
C ASP A 71 -5.29 4.97 -15.08
N ASN A 72 -6.53 4.55 -14.85
CA ASN A 72 -6.91 3.71 -13.70
C ASN A 72 -6.56 4.32 -12.32
N HIS A 73 -6.30 5.63 -12.24
CA HIS A 73 -5.85 6.34 -11.05
C HIS A 73 -4.65 5.67 -10.40
N PHE A 74 -3.71 5.20 -11.23
CA PHE A 74 -2.54 4.48 -10.79
C PHE A 74 -1.28 4.94 -11.52
N VAL A 75 -0.21 5.09 -10.77
CA VAL A 75 1.12 5.39 -11.29
C VAL A 75 2.17 4.51 -10.60
N LYS A 76 3.10 3.98 -11.38
CA LYS A 76 4.22 3.21 -10.85
C LYS A 76 5.28 4.16 -10.29
N GLN A 77 5.15 4.58 -9.05
CA GLN A 77 6.24 5.30 -8.38
C GLN A 77 6.75 4.50 -7.19
N ASN A 78 7.98 4.78 -6.78
CA ASN A 78 8.57 4.15 -5.61
C ASN A 78 8.10 4.86 -4.33
N TYR A 79 7.60 4.09 -3.37
CA TYR A 79 7.16 4.56 -2.05
C TYR A 79 8.13 4.15 -0.94
N PHE A 80 9.16 3.37 -1.28
CA PHE A 80 10.18 2.92 -0.32
C PHE A 80 11.28 3.97 -0.15
N PRO A 81 11.89 4.04 1.04
CA PRO A 81 13.11 4.81 1.26
C PRO A 81 14.22 4.42 0.27
N GLU A 82 15.14 5.35 0.02
CA GLU A 82 16.28 5.14 -0.89
C GLU A 82 17.30 4.09 -0.39
N THR A 83 17.20 3.72 0.88
CA THR A 83 17.99 2.65 1.51
C THR A 83 17.63 1.25 1.00
N PHE A 84 16.49 1.11 0.34
CA PHE A 84 16.07 -0.14 -0.28
C PHE A 84 16.48 -0.20 -1.75
N ASP A 85 17.34 -1.13 -2.11
CA ASP A 85 17.75 -1.37 -3.51
C ASP A 85 16.55 -1.71 -4.42
N LYS A 86 15.58 -2.41 -3.85
CA LYS A 86 14.35 -2.81 -4.55
C LYS A 86 13.13 -2.65 -3.65
N PRO A 87 11.99 -2.22 -4.21
CA PRO A 87 10.74 -2.20 -3.46
C PRO A 87 10.32 -3.61 -3.03
N LEU A 88 9.99 -3.77 -1.77
CA LEU A 88 9.54 -5.05 -1.20
C LEU A 88 8.07 -5.30 -1.49
N VAL A 89 7.68 -6.58 -1.51
CA VAL A 89 6.29 -7.03 -1.59
C VAL A 89 5.92 -7.69 -0.27
N PHE A 90 5.02 -7.06 0.48
CA PHE A 90 4.54 -7.59 1.75
C PHE A 90 3.23 -8.37 1.59
N TYR A 91 2.29 -7.82 0.82
CA TYR A 91 1.00 -8.45 0.61
C TYR A 91 1.01 -9.31 -0.64
N ILE A 92 0.81 -10.60 -0.46
CA ILE A 92 0.70 -11.60 -1.53
C ILE A 92 -0.70 -12.20 -1.42
N PRO A 93 -1.66 -11.75 -2.26
CA PRO A 93 -3.02 -12.27 -2.22
C PRO A 93 -3.08 -13.74 -2.63
N GLY A 94 -4.01 -14.47 -2.02
CA GLY A 94 -4.35 -15.85 -2.39
C GLY A 94 -5.14 -15.93 -3.69
N ASN A 95 -5.63 -17.15 -3.97
CA ASN A 95 -6.43 -17.43 -5.18
C ASN A 95 -7.92 -17.57 -4.89
N GLU A 96 -8.34 -17.39 -3.63
CA GLU A 96 -9.71 -17.61 -3.18
C GLU A 96 -10.47 -16.28 -3.05
N GLY A 97 -11.77 -16.34 -3.33
CA GLY A 97 -12.69 -15.23 -3.14
C GLY A 97 -12.22 -13.92 -3.78
N ARG A 98 -12.26 -12.85 -3.00
CA ARG A 98 -11.88 -11.50 -3.45
C ARG A 98 -10.38 -11.34 -3.71
N GLU A 99 -9.54 -12.14 -3.07
CA GLU A 99 -8.08 -12.06 -3.25
C GLU A 99 -7.64 -12.42 -4.67
N LYS A 100 -8.36 -13.31 -5.36
CA LYS A 100 -8.11 -13.60 -6.77
C LYS A 100 -8.16 -12.33 -7.64
N PHE A 101 -9.20 -11.52 -7.48
CA PHE A 101 -9.33 -10.25 -8.21
C PHE A 101 -8.25 -9.23 -7.83
N LEU A 102 -7.89 -9.19 -6.54
CA LEU A 102 -6.80 -8.31 -6.08
C LEU A 102 -5.47 -8.74 -6.69
N LYS A 103 -5.19 -10.04 -6.77
CA LYS A 103 -3.99 -10.59 -7.39
C LYS A 103 -3.89 -10.20 -8.86
N GLU A 104 -4.92 -10.48 -9.65
CA GLU A 104 -4.97 -10.11 -11.07
C GLU A 104 -4.78 -8.60 -11.29
N ARG A 105 -5.41 -7.77 -10.44
CA ARG A 105 -5.23 -6.32 -10.48
C ARG A 105 -3.80 -5.89 -10.16
N LEU A 106 -3.19 -6.44 -9.13
CA LEU A 106 -1.82 -6.11 -8.73
C LEU A 106 -0.81 -6.53 -9.81
N GLU A 107 -0.95 -7.73 -10.37
CA GLU A 107 -0.12 -8.22 -11.47
C GLU A 107 -0.23 -7.32 -12.71
N LYS A 108 -1.46 -6.89 -13.06
CA LYS A 108 -1.70 -5.95 -14.17
C LYS A 108 -1.08 -4.58 -13.95
N LEU A 109 -1.20 -4.02 -12.74
CA LEU A 109 -0.75 -2.67 -12.43
C LEU A 109 0.76 -2.60 -12.19
N TRP A 110 1.29 -3.51 -11.39
CA TRP A 110 2.70 -3.51 -10.96
C TRP A 110 3.62 -4.35 -11.83
N GLN A 111 3.06 -5.25 -12.67
CA GLN A 111 3.81 -6.09 -13.62
C GLN A 111 5.00 -6.80 -12.95
N ASP A 112 6.21 -6.24 -13.04
CA ASP A 112 7.45 -6.88 -12.62
C ASP A 112 7.56 -7.09 -11.10
N ARG A 113 6.76 -6.40 -10.29
CA ARG A 113 6.79 -6.52 -8.82
C ARG A 113 6.02 -7.73 -8.31
N TYR A 114 4.99 -8.20 -9.04
CA TYR A 114 4.09 -9.28 -8.63
C TYR A 114 4.15 -10.52 -9.55
N LYS A 115 5.12 -10.56 -10.45
CA LYS A 115 5.37 -11.72 -11.31
C LYS A 115 6.40 -12.66 -10.72
#